data_f2e3b180c19debbfcd77c351c86b1316
#
_entry.id   f2e3b180c19debbfcd77c351c86b1316
#
_cell.length_a   1.000
_cell.length_b   1.000
_cell.length_c   1.000
_cell.angle_alpha   90.00
_cell.angle_beta   90.00
_cell.angle_gamma   90.00
#
_symmetry.space_group_name_H-M   'P 1'
#
loop_
_entity.id
_entity.type
_entity.pdbx_description
1 polymer ?
#
loop_
_entity_poly.entity_id
_entity_poly.type
_entity_poly.pdbx_seq_one_letter_code
_entity_poly.pdbx_strand_id
1 'polypeptide(L)'
;MKTKDIVRNHHLNGASFETWIKQSEYKYRIGLMGGIEVDDTQSIEEMVGAFKQFELQNQERAAREDAERDRAAQLKQQSLDSMLVTSGFGFEGYAITKYSGYISGDGVVQIDRGRDGVFGRPTNTGKSLMASLDQIRRKALTELKEAAYELGCNAVIGVDFDYLTLDPQTANSSGGTTYLPYVFGVTANGNAVTIEKNALAALP
;
A
#
# COMPACT_ATOMS: atom_id res chain seq x y z
N MET A 1 -31.06 -34.39 5.62
CA MET A 1 -31.54 -33.20 4.91
C MET A 1 -30.43 -32.56 4.08
N LYS A 2 -30.72 -31.99 2.88
CA LYS A 2 -29.67 -31.36 2.04
C LYS A 2 -29.34 -29.96 2.54
N THR A 3 -28.05 -29.61 2.56
CA THR A 3 -27.61 -28.26 2.97
C THR A 3 -28.28 -27.14 2.17
N LYS A 4 -28.55 -27.34 0.88
CA LYS A 4 -29.26 -26.39 0.02
C LYS A 4 -30.66 -26.02 0.52
N ASP A 5 -31.37 -26.97 1.12
CA ASP A 5 -32.70 -26.74 1.66
C ASP A 5 -32.62 -25.96 2.98
N ILE A 6 -31.64 -26.26 3.82
CA ILE A 6 -31.36 -25.50 5.06
C ILE A 6 -31.00 -24.06 4.73
N VAL A 7 -30.07 -23.86 3.80
CA VAL A 7 -29.61 -22.53 3.35
C VAL A 7 -30.79 -21.70 2.84
N ARG A 8 -31.64 -22.28 2.00
CA ARG A 8 -32.80 -21.59 1.45
C ARG A 8 -33.84 -21.23 2.51
N ASN A 9 -34.14 -22.18 3.41
CA ASN A 9 -35.17 -22.00 4.42
C ASN A 9 -34.78 -20.98 5.50
N HIS A 10 -33.49 -20.88 5.80
CA HIS A 10 -32.95 -19.98 6.84
C HIS A 10 -32.22 -18.76 6.29
N HIS A 11 -32.25 -18.54 4.95
CA HIS A 11 -31.62 -17.41 4.25
C HIS A 11 -30.11 -17.28 4.58
N LEU A 12 -29.38 -18.41 4.60
CA LEU A 12 -27.95 -18.43 4.92
C LEU A 12 -27.09 -18.24 3.68
N ASN A 13 -25.81 -17.87 3.89
CA ASN A 13 -24.81 -17.93 2.81
C ASN A 13 -24.39 -19.39 2.58
N GLY A 14 -24.74 -19.94 1.41
CA GLY A 14 -24.53 -21.36 1.11
C GLY A 14 -23.08 -21.78 1.10
N ALA A 15 -22.18 -20.96 0.53
CA ALA A 15 -20.76 -21.27 0.45
C ALA A 15 -20.10 -21.26 1.85
N SER A 16 -20.41 -20.26 2.67
CA SER A 16 -19.93 -20.15 4.05
C SER A 16 -20.45 -21.29 4.91
N PHE A 17 -21.75 -21.65 4.77
CA PHE A 17 -22.38 -22.71 5.53
C PHE A 17 -21.77 -24.09 5.21
N GLU A 18 -21.56 -24.40 3.93
CA GLU A 18 -20.94 -25.65 3.52
C GLU A 18 -19.46 -25.76 3.98
N THR A 19 -18.73 -24.65 3.98
CA THR A 19 -17.35 -24.62 4.50
C THR A 19 -17.33 -24.82 6.00
N TRP A 20 -18.22 -24.15 6.72
CA TRP A 20 -18.34 -24.25 8.16
C TRP A 20 -18.72 -25.67 8.61
N ILE A 21 -19.69 -26.32 7.96
CA ILE A 21 -20.10 -27.70 8.28
C ILE A 21 -18.93 -28.65 8.15
N LYS A 22 -18.09 -28.52 7.11
CA LYS A 22 -16.91 -29.38 6.91
C LYS A 22 -15.87 -29.25 8.03
N GLN A 23 -15.83 -28.09 8.71
CA GLN A 23 -14.91 -27.79 9.79
C GLN A 23 -15.51 -27.99 11.19
N SER A 24 -16.82 -28.15 11.27
CA SER A 24 -17.57 -28.34 12.51
C SER A 24 -17.62 -29.80 12.94
N GLU A 25 -18.08 -30.04 14.15
CA GLU A 25 -18.30 -31.40 14.70
C GLU A 25 -19.59 -32.04 14.22
N TYR A 26 -20.38 -31.34 13.37
CA TYR A 26 -21.63 -31.86 12.85
C TYR A 26 -21.38 -32.96 11.81
N LYS A 27 -22.16 -34.05 11.93
CA LYS A 27 -22.04 -35.20 11.01
C LYS A 27 -22.70 -34.86 9.67
N TYR A 28 -21.96 -35.04 8.62
CA TYR A 28 -22.44 -34.86 7.26
C TYR A 28 -21.98 -36.00 6.35
N ARG A 29 -22.63 -36.18 5.22
CA ARG A 29 -22.24 -37.08 4.14
C ARG A 29 -22.24 -36.33 2.79
N ILE A 30 -21.43 -36.79 1.88
CA ILE A 30 -21.43 -36.29 0.51
C ILE A 30 -22.40 -37.13 -0.30
N GLY A 31 -23.45 -36.52 -0.83
CA GLY A 31 -24.43 -37.17 -1.67
C GLY A 31 -23.87 -37.53 -3.04
N LEU A 32 -24.53 -38.46 -3.76
CA LEU A 32 -24.14 -38.96 -5.08
C LEU A 32 -23.88 -37.91 -6.15
N MET A 33 -24.46 -36.72 -6.01
CA MET A 33 -24.27 -35.54 -6.90
C MET A 33 -23.36 -34.46 -6.29
N GLY A 34 -22.51 -34.80 -5.33
CA GLY A 34 -21.54 -33.88 -4.74
C GLY A 34 -22.10 -32.85 -3.73
N GLY A 35 -23.41 -32.87 -3.43
CA GLY A 35 -23.99 -31.99 -2.40
C GLY A 35 -23.79 -32.53 -0.99
N ILE A 36 -23.70 -31.66 -0.02
CA ILE A 36 -23.59 -32.03 1.40
C ILE A 36 -24.99 -32.31 1.96
N GLU A 37 -25.13 -33.43 2.65
CA GLU A 37 -26.33 -33.84 3.35
C GLU A 37 -26.00 -33.99 4.86
N VAL A 38 -26.80 -33.35 5.68
CA VAL A 38 -26.69 -33.41 7.15
C VAL A 38 -27.52 -34.56 7.67
N ASP A 39 -27.07 -35.23 8.72
CA ASP A 39 -27.76 -36.33 9.38
C ASP A 39 -29.08 -35.84 10.00
N ASP A 40 -30.18 -36.55 9.75
CA ASP A 40 -31.53 -36.16 10.22
C ASP A 40 -31.68 -36.36 11.76
N THR A 41 -30.70 -36.95 12.43
CA THR A 41 -30.68 -37.08 13.89
C THR A 41 -30.24 -35.82 14.60
N GLN A 42 -29.76 -34.81 13.91
CA GLN A 42 -29.22 -33.56 14.47
C GLN A 42 -30.27 -32.46 14.44
N SER A 43 -30.26 -31.61 15.49
CA SER A 43 -31.13 -30.43 15.50
C SER A 43 -30.65 -29.40 14.51
N ILE A 44 -31.46 -29.18 13.46
CA ILE A 44 -31.15 -28.18 12.42
C ILE A 44 -31.18 -26.77 12.98
N GLU A 45 -32.07 -26.50 13.94
CA GLU A 45 -32.17 -25.17 14.57
C GLU A 45 -30.93 -24.83 15.38
N GLU A 46 -30.38 -25.78 16.14
CA GLU A 46 -29.14 -25.60 16.90
C GLU A 46 -27.95 -25.37 15.94
N MET A 47 -27.89 -26.12 14.85
CA MET A 47 -26.83 -25.99 13.83
C MET A 47 -26.89 -24.61 13.15
N VAL A 48 -28.08 -24.15 12.77
CA VAL A 48 -28.28 -22.82 12.17
C VAL A 48 -27.94 -21.72 13.18
N GLY A 49 -28.31 -21.90 14.44
CA GLY A 49 -27.94 -21.00 15.53
C GLY A 49 -26.43 -20.88 15.71
N ALA A 50 -25.74 -22.03 15.76
CA ALA A 50 -24.27 -22.08 15.86
C ALA A 50 -23.58 -21.45 14.66
N PHE A 51 -24.09 -21.70 13.44
CA PHE A 51 -23.56 -21.08 12.25
C PHE A 51 -23.74 -19.55 12.25
N LYS A 52 -24.91 -19.05 12.62
CA LYS A 52 -25.13 -17.59 12.71
C LYS A 52 -24.22 -16.94 13.75
N GLN A 53 -23.97 -17.59 14.88
CA GLN A 53 -22.99 -17.11 15.86
C GLN A 53 -21.57 -17.10 15.28
N PHE A 54 -21.19 -18.13 14.54
CA PHE A 54 -19.90 -18.20 13.86
C PHE A 54 -19.74 -17.09 12.82
N GLU A 55 -20.77 -16.84 11.99
CA GLU A 55 -20.75 -15.71 11.03
C GLU A 55 -20.60 -14.37 11.74
N LEU A 56 -21.36 -14.14 12.81
CA LEU A 56 -21.28 -12.91 13.58
C LEU A 56 -19.87 -12.71 14.17
N GLN A 57 -19.30 -13.73 14.78
CA GLN A 57 -17.93 -13.68 15.34
C GLN A 57 -16.88 -13.42 14.26
N ASN A 58 -17.03 -14.01 13.08
CA ASN A 58 -16.14 -13.76 11.95
C ASN A 58 -16.26 -12.34 11.40
N GLN A 59 -17.48 -11.81 11.32
CA GLN A 59 -17.71 -10.42 10.92
C GLN A 59 -17.10 -9.43 11.93
N GLU A 60 -17.31 -9.68 13.23
CA GLU A 60 -16.72 -8.85 14.28
C GLU A 60 -15.19 -8.90 14.27
N ARG A 61 -14.60 -10.09 14.06
CA ARG A 61 -13.15 -10.24 13.94
C ARG A 61 -12.61 -9.49 12.73
N ALA A 62 -13.21 -9.67 11.56
CA ALA A 62 -12.81 -8.95 10.35
C ALA A 62 -12.93 -7.43 10.53
N ALA A 63 -14.01 -6.95 11.14
CA ALA A 63 -14.19 -5.53 11.42
C ALA A 63 -13.14 -4.97 12.40
N ARG A 64 -12.72 -5.75 13.41
CA ARG A 64 -11.64 -5.36 14.33
C ARG A 64 -10.28 -5.32 13.62
N GLU A 65 -9.97 -6.34 12.81
CA GLU A 65 -8.73 -6.40 12.03
C GLU A 65 -8.64 -5.24 11.02
N ASP A 66 -9.74 -4.89 10.35
CA ASP A 66 -9.81 -3.74 9.45
C ASP A 66 -9.63 -2.42 10.21
N ALA A 67 -10.30 -2.24 11.35
CA ALA A 67 -10.16 -1.05 12.18
C ALA A 67 -8.73 -0.89 12.75
N GLU A 68 -8.07 -1.98 13.12
CA GLU A 68 -6.67 -1.96 13.57
C GLU A 68 -5.73 -1.59 12.42
N ARG A 69 -5.97 -2.13 11.21
CA ARG A 69 -5.20 -1.81 10.01
C ARG A 69 -5.33 -0.33 9.64
N ASP A 70 -6.56 0.18 9.65
CA ASP A 70 -6.84 1.59 9.37
C ASP A 70 -6.17 2.52 10.40
N ARG A 71 -6.23 2.16 11.69
CA ARG A 71 -5.56 2.90 12.75
C ARG A 71 -4.05 2.90 12.58
N ALA A 72 -3.46 1.75 12.25
CA ALA A 72 -2.02 1.65 11.99
C ALA A 72 -1.60 2.49 10.77
N ALA A 73 -2.39 2.48 9.69
CA ALA A 73 -2.17 3.29 8.52
C ALA A 73 -2.25 4.80 8.82
N GLN A 74 -3.22 5.23 9.63
CA GLN A 74 -3.36 6.61 10.07
C GLN A 74 -2.16 7.07 10.92
N LEU A 75 -1.70 6.23 11.87
CA LEU A 75 -0.54 6.54 12.69
C LEU A 75 0.74 6.65 11.85
N LYS A 76 0.93 5.73 10.88
CA LYS A 76 2.04 5.81 9.92
C LYS A 76 1.98 7.13 9.16
N GLN A 77 0.81 7.49 8.60
CA GLN A 77 0.65 8.72 7.83
C GLN A 77 0.94 9.97 8.67
N GLN A 78 0.43 10.05 9.90
CA GLN A 78 0.73 11.15 10.82
C GLN A 78 2.22 11.26 11.13
N SER A 79 2.91 10.13 11.30
CA SER A 79 4.36 10.10 11.53
C SER A 79 5.12 10.61 10.31
N LEU A 80 4.73 10.20 9.09
CA LEU A 80 5.35 10.67 7.84
C LEU A 80 5.10 12.17 7.61
N ASP A 81 3.90 12.67 7.91
CA ASP A 81 3.54 14.07 7.75
C ASP A 81 4.31 14.98 8.73
N SER A 82 4.53 14.50 9.96
CA SER A 82 5.28 15.23 10.99
C SER A 82 6.79 15.07 10.88
N MET A 83 7.29 14.15 10.04
CA MET A 83 8.71 13.90 9.89
C MET A 83 9.45 15.11 9.30
N LEU A 84 10.45 15.58 10.01
CA LEU A 84 11.28 16.71 9.58
C LEU A 84 12.33 16.25 8.56
N VAL A 85 12.49 17.03 7.50
CA VAL A 85 13.46 16.77 6.43
C VAL A 85 14.24 18.05 6.11
N THR A 86 15.58 17.93 6.01
CA THR A 86 16.44 19.05 5.66
C THR A 86 17.65 18.62 4.83
N SER A 87 18.12 19.49 3.94
CA SER A 87 19.42 19.35 3.29
C SER A 87 20.59 19.69 4.20
N GLY A 88 20.34 20.35 5.35
CA GLY A 88 21.33 20.61 6.39
C GLY A 88 21.61 19.39 7.25
N PHE A 89 22.56 19.53 8.17
CA PHE A 89 23.02 18.45 9.06
C PHE A 89 22.34 18.47 10.43
N GLY A 90 21.27 19.25 10.61
CA GLY A 90 20.54 19.34 11.87
C GLY A 90 19.35 20.29 11.79
N PHE A 91 18.60 20.40 12.86
CA PHE A 91 17.47 21.29 13.00
C PHE A 91 17.68 22.22 14.20
N GLU A 92 17.41 23.51 14.02
CA GLU A 92 17.49 24.46 15.11
C GLU A 92 16.47 24.11 16.22
N GLY A 93 16.91 24.15 17.47
CA GLY A 93 16.06 23.78 18.62
C GLY A 93 15.85 22.27 18.83
N TYR A 94 16.57 21.41 18.09
CA TYR A 94 16.52 19.96 18.26
C TYR A 94 17.93 19.38 18.46
N ALA A 95 18.02 18.33 19.26
CA ALA A 95 19.22 17.49 19.40
C ALA A 95 19.00 16.17 18.65
N ILE A 96 20.04 15.70 17.96
CA ILE A 96 20.03 14.36 17.39
C ILE A 96 20.41 13.38 18.50
N THR A 97 19.50 12.45 18.82
CA THR A 97 19.70 11.45 19.87
C THR A 97 20.15 10.11 19.32
N LYS A 98 19.88 9.85 18.02
CA LYS A 98 20.29 8.61 17.36
C LYS A 98 20.51 8.81 15.87
N TYR A 99 21.58 8.20 15.34
CA TYR A 99 21.81 8.04 13.90
C TYR A 99 21.48 6.60 13.52
N SER A 100 20.63 6.39 12.50
CA SER A 100 20.21 5.04 12.08
C SER A 100 20.74 4.62 10.72
N GLY A 101 21.41 5.52 10.00
CA GLY A 101 22.14 5.21 8.79
C GLY A 101 21.68 5.97 7.55
N TYR A 102 22.36 5.69 6.46
CA TYR A 102 22.10 6.24 5.13
C TYR A 102 20.92 5.52 4.50
N ILE A 103 19.99 6.29 3.96
CA ILE A 103 18.77 5.80 3.32
C ILE A 103 18.57 6.50 1.99
N SER A 104 17.80 5.88 1.10
CA SER A 104 17.37 6.46 -0.17
C SER A 104 15.91 6.15 -0.47
N GLY A 105 15.31 6.96 -1.34
CA GLY A 105 14.00 6.73 -1.92
C GLY A 105 14.00 7.12 -3.39
N ASP A 106 13.29 6.37 -4.23
CA ASP A 106 13.35 6.48 -5.68
C ASP A 106 12.04 6.96 -6.31
N GLY A 107 12.15 7.75 -7.35
CA GLY A 107 11.05 8.14 -8.20
C GLY A 107 11.41 7.98 -9.67
N VAL A 108 10.54 7.37 -10.45
CA VAL A 108 10.73 7.18 -11.89
C VAL A 108 9.50 7.68 -12.64
N VAL A 109 9.74 8.34 -13.76
CA VAL A 109 8.69 8.75 -14.70
C VAL A 109 9.10 8.44 -16.12
N GLN A 110 8.14 7.99 -16.91
CA GLN A 110 8.27 7.79 -18.33
C GLN A 110 7.53 8.92 -19.06
N ILE A 111 8.22 9.60 -19.97
CA ILE A 111 7.66 10.73 -20.74
C ILE A 111 7.65 10.35 -22.19
N ASP A 112 6.44 10.25 -22.77
CA ASP A 112 6.28 9.98 -24.18
C ASP A 112 6.86 11.14 -25.01
N ARG A 113 7.62 10.78 -26.03
CA ARG A 113 8.00 11.73 -27.08
C ARG A 113 6.73 12.05 -27.84
N GLY A 114 6.25 13.27 -27.76
CA GLY A 114 5.09 13.69 -28.51
C GLY A 114 5.17 13.22 -29.98
N ARG A 115 4.05 12.71 -30.50
CA ARG A 115 3.96 12.37 -31.93
C ARG A 115 4.16 13.63 -32.73
N ASP A 116 5.35 13.82 -33.30
CA ASP A 116 5.60 14.75 -34.38
C ASP A 116 4.93 14.20 -35.64
N GLY A 117 3.62 14.39 -35.71
CA GLY A 117 2.86 14.19 -36.95
C GLY A 117 2.74 15.52 -37.65
N VAL A 118 2.67 15.51 -38.99
CA VAL A 118 2.53 16.67 -39.89
C VAL A 118 1.35 17.59 -39.49
N PHE A 119 0.49 17.17 -38.54
CA PHE A 119 -0.64 17.92 -37.98
C PHE A 119 -0.59 18.03 -36.46
N GLY A 120 0.56 17.70 -35.81
CA GLY A 120 0.72 17.78 -34.34
C GLY A 120 0.92 19.25 -33.91
N ARG A 121 0.07 19.76 -33.01
CA ARG A 121 0.36 21.02 -32.30
C ARG A 121 1.64 20.83 -31.49
N PRO A 122 2.58 21.83 -31.48
CA PRO A 122 3.74 21.75 -30.60
C PRO A 122 3.27 21.64 -29.16
N THR A 123 3.40 20.46 -28.58
CA THR A 123 3.17 20.25 -27.16
C THR A 123 4.30 20.92 -26.39
N ASN A 124 3.97 21.68 -25.36
CA ASN A 124 4.94 22.40 -24.53
C ASN A 124 5.65 21.35 -23.63
N THR A 125 6.51 20.53 -24.24
CA THR A 125 7.23 19.40 -23.67
C THR A 125 8.01 19.81 -22.40
N GLY A 126 8.51 21.06 -22.37
CA GLY A 126 9.23 21.56 -21.19
C GLY A 126 8.35 21.72 -19.94
N LYS A 127 7.10 22.16 -20.11
CA LYS A 127 6.16 22.32 -18.98
C LYS A 127 5.72 20.97 -18.42
N SER A 128 5.44 19.98 -19.27
CA SER A 128 5.08 18.64 -18.86
C SER A 128 6.26 17.93 -18.20
N LEU A 129 7.47 18.12 -18.71
CA LEU A 129 8.70 17.58 -18.11
C LEU A 129 8.92 18.13 -16.70
N MET A 130 8.82 19.46 -16.51
CA MET A 130 9.01 20.08 -15.19
C MET A 130 7.96 19.62 -14.18
N ALA A 131 6.69 19.48 -14.58
CA ALA A 131 5.64 18.94 -13.73
C ALA A 131 5.92 17.48 -13.34
N SER A 132 6.40 16.67 -14.28
CA SER A 132 6.77 15.28 -14.03
C SER A 132 7.98 15.18 -13.09
N LEU A 133 9.00 16.02 -13.25
CA LEU A 133 10.16 16.06 -12.35
C LEU A 133 9.77 16.46 -10.93
N ASP A 134 8.85 17.40 -10.75
CA ASP A 134 8.32 17.75 -9.43
C ASP A 134 7.58 16.57 -8.78
N GLN A 135 6.78 15.85 -9.54
CA GLN A 135 6.06 14.66 -9.09
C GLN A 135 7.02 13.54 -8.64
N ILE A 136 8.05 13.24 -9.42
CA ILE A 136 9.00 12.16 -9.05
C ILE A 136 9.89 12.55 -7.88
N ARG A 137 10.25 13.85 -7.72
CA ARG A 137 10.92 14.34 -6.50
C ARG A 137 10.08 14.10 -5.26
N ARG A 138 8.78 14.44 -5.31
CA ARG A 138 7.86 14.21 -4.19
C ARG A 138 7.74 12.73 -3.88
N LYS A 139 7.67 11.86 -4.91
CA LYS A 139 7.65 10.42 -4.73
C LYS A 139 8.93 9.93 -4.05
N ALA A 140 10.11 10.31 -4.54
CA ALA A 140 11.39 9.95 -3.96
C ALA A 140 11.51 10.40 -2.49
N LEU A 141 11.04 11.63 -2.16
CA LEU A 141 10.97 12.11 -0.78
C LEU A 141 10.01 11.30 0.09
N THR A 142 8.89 10.86 -0.46
CA THR A 142 7.93 10.02 0.29
C THR A 142 8.56 8.68 0.63
N GLU A 143 9.19 8.02 -0.34
CA GLU A 143 9.90 6.74 -0.12
C GLU A 143 11.07 6.90 0.87
N LEU A 144 11.84 8.01 0.78
CA LEU A 144 12.89 8.33 1.74
C LEU A 144 12.36 8.45 3.18
N LYS A 145 11.22 9.14 3.37
CA LYS A 145 10.55 9.23 4.66
C LYS A 145 10.05 7.88 5.16
N GLU A 146 9.51 7.06 4.27
CA GLU A 146 9.06 5.70 4.62
C GLU A 146 10.23 4.84 5.09
N ALA A 147 11.38 4.90 4.40
CA ALA A 147 12.60 4.21 4.84
C ALA A 147 13.07 4.68 6.22
N ALA A 148 13.00 6.00 6.51
CA ALA A 148 13.31 6.52 7.84
C ALA A 148 12.31 6.05 8.91
N TYR A 149 11.03 6.01 8.59
CA TYR A 149 9.98 5.52 9.47
C TYR A 149 10.18 4.04 9.84
N GLU A 150 10.55 3.19 8.88
CA GLU A 150 10.84 1.77 9.11
C GLU A 150 12.02 1.54 10.05
N LEU A 151 12.97 2.49 10.09
CA LEU A 151 14.08 2.50 11.05
C LEU A 151 13.70 3.11 12.42
N GLY A 152 12.43 3.51 12.60
CA GLY A 152 11.95 4.16 13.82
C GLY A 152 12.48 5.58 14.01
N CYS A 153 12.83 6.26 12.92
CA CYS A 153 13.33 7.64 12.92
C CYS A 153 12.20 8.63 12.68
N ASN A 154 12.38 9.88 13.16
CA ASN A 154 11.43 10.98 13.02
C ASN A 154 11.97 12.16 12.22
N ALA A 155 13.19 12.04 11.67
CA ALA A 155 13.79 13.07 10.84
C ALA A 155 14.79 12.49 9.84
N VAL A 156 15.03 13.23 8.74
CA VAL A 156 16.06 12.95 7.75
C VAL A 156 16.90 14.21 7.55
N ILE A 157 18.22 14.08 7.63
CA ILE A 157 19.19 15.17 7.46
C ILE A 157 20.09 14.92 6.25
N GLY A 158 20.71 15.98 5.74
CA GLY A 158 21.63 15.90 4.61
C GLY A 158 20.96 15.41 3.34
N VAL A 159 19.71 15.79 3.11
CA VAL A 159 18.95 15.32 1.94
C VAL A 159 19.49 15.95 0.67
N ASP A 160 19.80 15.10 -0.29
CA ASP A 160 20.23 15.46 -1.64
C ASP A 160 19.50 14.64 -2.69
N PHE A 161 19.51 15.09 -3.95
CA PHE A 161 18.85 14.44 -5.06
C PHE A 161 19.81 14.11 -6.19
N ASP A 162 19.85 12.85 -6.56
CA ASP A 162 20.51 12.39 -7.78
C ASP A 162 19.47 12.24 -8.90
N TYR A 163 19.88 12.66 -10.11
CA TYR A 163 19.05 12.60 -11.32
C TYR A 163 19.66 11.65 -12.32
N LEU A 164 18.86 10.69 -12.78
CA LEU A 164 19.23 9.75 -13.82
C LEU A 164 18.35 9.98 -15.05
N THR A 165 18.97 10.14 -16.20
CA THR A 165 18.29 10.13 -17.49
C THR A 165 18.74 8.91 -18.26
N LEU A 166 17.79 8.04 -18.62
CA LEU A 166 18.06 6.90 -19.48
C LEU A 166 17.74 7.32 -20.92
N ASP A 167 18.76 7.28 -21.77
CA ASP A 167 18.58 7.55 -23.19
C ASP A 167 17.66 6.50 -23.81
N PRO A 168 16.63 6.92 -24.54
CA PRO A 168 15.70 6.00 -25.13
C PRO A 168 16.37 5.22 -26.25
N GLN A 169 16.21 3.92 -26.20
CA GLN A 169 16.60 3.06 -27.30
C GLN A 169 15.69 3.31 -28.50
N THR A 170 16.24 3.28 -29.71
CA THR A 170 15.48 3.30 -30.95
C THR A 170 15.27 1.86 -31.41
N ALA A 171 14.02 1.44 -31.59
CA ALA A 171 13.69 0.17 -32.21
C ALA A 171 13.44 0.40 -33.71
N ASN A 172 14.25 -0.22 -34.56
CA ASN A 172 14.02 -0.25 -35.99
C ASN A 172 13.08 -1.40 -36.34
N SER A 173 11.87 -1.10 -36.76
CA SER A 173 10.97 -2.07 -37.35
C SER A 173 10.90 -1.84 -38.88
N SER A 174 10.54 -2.86 -39.65
CA SER A 174 10.45 -2.80 -41.13
C SER A 174 9.53 -1.67 -41.57
N GLY A 175 10.11 -0.52 -41.89
CA GLY A 175 9.39 0.64 -42.40
C GLY A 175 9.35 1.90 -41.55
N GLY A 176 10.02 1.95 -40.39
CA GLY A 176 10.08 3.13 -39.55
C GLY A 176 10.93 2.98 -38.29
N THR A 177 11.39 4.10 -37.74
CA THR A 177 12.07 4.18 -36.47
C THR A 177 11.04 4.45 -35.38
N THR A 178 10.86 3.51 -34.45
CA THR A 178 10.05 3.74 -33.24
C THR A 178 10.93 4.33 -32.15
N TYR A 179 10.63 5.53 -31.72
CA TYR A 179 11.30 6.16 -30.59
C TYR A 179 10.63 5.73 -29.29
N LEU A 180 11.41 5.09 -28.40
CA LEU A 180 10.94 4.78 -27.06
C LEU A 180 10.87 6.07 -26.22
N PRO A 181 9.98 6.13 -25.21
CA PRO A 181 9.85 7.31 -24.34
C PRO A 181 11.12 7.56 -23.53
N TYR A 182 11.32 8.80 -23.08
CA TYR A 182 12.36 9.14 -22.11
C TYR A 182 12.00 8.59 -20.73
N VAL A 183 12.98 8.03 -20.05
CA VAL A 183 12.84 7.61 -18.65
C VAL A 183 13.72 8.50 -17.79
N PHE A 184 13.10 9.18 -16.83
CA PHE A 184 13.79 9.99 -15.83
C PHE A 184 13.65 9.33 -14.46
N GLY A 185 14.77 9.17 -13.77
CA GLY A 185 14.84 8.74 -12.40
C GLY A 185 15.31 9.86 -11.48
N VAL A 186 14.81 9.89 -10.27
CA VAL A 186 15.28 10.74 -9.18
C VAL A 186 15.44 9.87 -7.96
N THR A 187 16.62 9.89 -7.36
CA THR A 187 16.88 9.28 -6.06
C THR A 187 17.06 10.39 -5.03
N ALA A 188 16.25 10.37 -3.98
CA ALA A 188 16.46 11.20 -2.80
C ALA A 188 17.33 10.40 -1.82
N ASN A 189 18.41 10.99 -1.36
CA ASN A 189 19.36 10.40 -0.41
C ASN A 189 19.38 11.18 0.89
N GLY A 190 19.69 10.53 2.01
CA GLY A 190 19.80 11.23 3.30
C GLY A 190 20.21 10.30 4.44
N ASN A 191 20.31 10.86 5.63
CA ASN A 191 20.60 10.10 6.85
C ASN A 191 19.38 10.12 7.76
N ALA A 192 18.90 8.93 8.12
CA ALA A 192 17.80 8.76 9.07
C ALA A 192 18.30 9.01 10.49
N VAL A 193 17.61 9.88 11.21
CA VAL A 193 17.95 10.25 12.60
C VAL A 193 16.72 10.32 13.49
N THR A 194 16.92 10.11 14.78
CA THR A 194 15.94 10.45 15.79
C THR A 194 16.34 11.78 16.42
N ILE A 195 15.40 12.71 16.48
CA ILE A 195 15.61 14.03 17.07
C ILE A 195 14.61 14.29 18.22
N GLU A 196 15.05 15.07 19.18
CA GLU A 196 14.23 15.54 20.31
C GLU A 196 14.37 17.05 20.44
N LYS A 197 13.30 17.73 20.88
CA LYS A 197 13.36 19.16 21.17
C LYS A 197 14.29 19.43 22.34
N ASN A 198 15.16 20.44 22.20
CA ASN A 198 16.01 20.86 23.28
C ASN A 198 15.17 21.42 24.44
N ALA A 199 15.31 20.86 25.61
CA ALA A 199 14.57 21.28 26.81
C ALA A 199 14.82 22.77 27.19
N LEU A 200 15.94 23.36 26.74
CA LEU A 200 16.31 24.75 26.98
C LEU A 200 15.65 25.78 26.03
N ALA A 201 15.04 25.32 24.93
CA ALA A 201 14.35 26.22 23.99
C ALA A 201 12.93 26.60 24.43
N ALA A 202 12.49 26.13 25.58
CA ALA A 202 11.14 26.37 26.14
C ALA A 202 11.10 27.46 27.26
N LEU A 203 12.19 28.17 27.49
CA LEU A 203 12.17 29.32 28.41
C LEU A 203 11.91 30.61 27.60
N PRO A 204 10.87 31.38 27.93
CA PRO A 204 10.53 32.64 27.27
C PRO A 204 11.57 33.71 27.45
#